data_4040200aa5b111c258675deee449a6b5
#
_entry.id   4040200aa5b111c258675deee449a6b5
#
_cell.length_a   1.000
_cell.length_b   1.000
_cell.length_c   1.000
_cell.angle_alpha   90.00
_cell.angle_beta   90.00
_cell.angle_gamma   90.00
#
_symmetry.space_group_name_H-M   'P 1'
#
loop_
_entity.id
_entity.type
_entity.pdbx_description
1 polymer ?
#
loop_
_entity_poly.entity_id
_entity_poly.type
_entity_poly.pdbx_seq_one_letter_code
_entity_poly.pdbx_strand_id
1 'polypeptide(L)'
;MNIDVNKLQTTLCKHMCAKVQIKQKNNKLLLIETPFYFSDGDPYQFYIKEMAGGILRLSDMGHTMMHLSYENDIDKFREGTRGTLFNQIKAETFIEEDNGEFFIDTSVEKLGLNIFRLGQALIKINDLTFLNRARTESTFYEDLKERITKIISEEKITKDYFYEQMKNAQDYPIDYRIEGKYEPLFFFLN
;
A
#
# COMPACT_ATOMS: atom_id res chain seq x y z
N MET A 1 -1.49 -40.17 -6.35
CA MET A 1 -1.33 -39.30 -5.18
C MET A 1 -2.54 -39.56 -4.28
N ASN A 2 -2.34 -40.16 -3.11
CA ASN A 2 -3.45 -40.59 -2.25
C ASN A 2 -3.56 -39.57 -1.08
N ILE A 3 -4.18 -38.42 -1.38
CA ILE A 3 -4.39 -37.36 -0.37
C ILE A 3 -5.79 -37.56 0.22
N ASP A 4 -5.87 -37.79 1.53
CA ASP A 4 -7.13 -37.77 2.27
C ASP A 4 -7.58 -36.30 2.45
N VAL A 5 -8.51 -35.88 1.60
CA VAL A 5 -9.05 -34.51 1.58
C VAL A 5 -9.69 -34.12 2.92
N ASN A 6 -10.40 -35.03 3.57
CA ASN A 6 -11.09 -34.76 4.84
C ASN A 6 -10.07 -34.50 5.97
N LYS A 7 -9.03 -35.31 6.04
CA LYS A 7 -7.95 -35.14 7.01
C LYS A 7 -7.20 -33.83 6.76
N LEU A 8 -6.94 -33.49 5.49
CA LEU A 8 -6.29 -32.24 5.13
C LEU A 8 -7.15 -31.03 5.51
N GLN A 9 -8.46 -31.07 5.19
CA GLN A 9 -9.41 -30.02 5.54
C GLN A 9 -9.49 -29.82 7.06
N THR A 10 -9.63 -30.88 7.82
CA THR A 10 -9.69 -30.81 9.29
C THR A 10 -8.42 -30.21 9.89
N THR A 11 -7.27 -30.64 9.38
CA THR A 11 -5.97 -30.13 9.84
C THR A 11 -5.83 -28.63 9.52
N LEU A 12 -6.17 -28.23 8.30
CA LEU A 12 -6.13 -26.84 7.87
C LEU A 12 -7.04 -25.95 8.75
N CYS A 13 -8.30 -26.35 8.96
CA CYS A 13 -9.22 -25.61 9.82
C CYS A 13 -8.67 -25.46 11.24
N LYS A 14 -8.11 -26.52 11.81
CA LYS A 14 -7.52 -26.47 13.15
C LYS A 14 -6.34 -25.48 13.24
N HIS A 15 -5.47 -25.48 12.23
CA HIS A 15 -4.33 -24.56 12.21
C HIS A 15 -4.74 -23.12 11.97
N MET A 16 -5.72 -22.87 11.11
CA MET A 16 -6.23 -21.52 10.88
C MET A 16 -6.94 -20.96 12.10
N CYS A 17 -7.80 -21.76 12.77
CA CYS A 17 -8.46 -21.34 13.99
C CYS A 17 -7.48 -21.06 15.15
N ALA A 18 -6.34 -21.75 15.19
CA ALA A 18 -5.32 -21.49 16.21
C ALA A 18 -4.59 -20.15 16.03
N LYS A 19 -4.70 -19.54 14.83
CA LYS A 19 -4.07 -18.25 14.51
C LYS A 19 -5.02 -17.06 14.67
N VAL A 20 -6.31 -17.30 14.87
CA VAL A 20 -7.31 -16.25 15.10
C VAL A 20 -7.85 -16.43 16.51
N GLN A 21 -7.60 -15.47 17.39
CA GLN A 21 -8.00 -15.51 18.80
C GLN A 21 -8.77 -14.24 19.17
N ILE A 22 -9.81 -14.42 19.98
CA ILE A 22 -10.61 -13.30 20.50
C ILE A 22 -10.26 -13.13 21.97
N LYS A 23 -9.82 -11.93 22.35
CA LYS A 23 -9.45 -11.56 23.72
C LYS A 23 -10.33 -10.40 24.20
N GLN A 24 -10.78 -10.47 25.41
CA GLN A 24 -11.50 -9.35 26.02
C GLN A 24 -10.51 -8.23 26.36
N LYS A 25 -10.70 -7.06 25.76
CA LYS A 25 -9.90 -5.85 26.06
C LYS A 25 -10.50 -5.09 27.26
N ASN A 26 -11.82 -4.94 27.25
CA ASN A 26 -12.61 -4.38 28.34
C ASN A 26 -14.08 -4.84 28.24
N ASN A 27 -14.97 -4.31 29.07
CA ASN A 27 -16.38 -4.76 29.14
C ASN A 27 -17.19 -4.51 27.85
N LYS A 28 -16.68 -3.72 26.89
CA LYS A 28 -17.40 -3.34 25.66
C LYS A 28 -16.60 -3.59 24.39
N LEU A 29 -15.35 -4.06 24.51
CA LEU A 29 -14.43 -4.17 23.37
C LEU A 29 -13.69 -5.50 23.41
N LEU A 30 -13.76 -6.24 22.33
CA LEU A 30 -12.97 -7.44 22.09
C LEU A 30 -11.86 -7.14 21.08
N LEU A 31 -10.66 -7.66 21.32
CA LEU A 31 -9.54 -7.66 20.39
C LEU A 31 -9.52 -9.00 19.67
N ILE A 32 -9.36 -8.95 18.35
CA ILE A 32 -9.13 -10.14 17.53
C ILE A 32 -7.66 -10.12 17.11
N GLU A 33 -6.92 -11.11 17.52
CA GLU A 33 -5.59 -11.40 16.98
C GLU A 33 -5.74 -12.20 15.70
N THR A 34 -5.09 -11.75 14.63
CA THR A 34 -5.13 -12.36 13.30
C THR A 34 -3.73 -12.54 12.76
N PRO A 35 -3.51 -13.39 11.75
CA PRO A 35 -2.21 -13.54 11.10
C PRO A 35 -1.96 -12.48 10.00
N PHE A 36 -2.53 -11.30 10.13
CA PHE A 36 -2.27 -10.19 9.20
C PHE A 36 -1.28 -9.22 9.84
N TYR A 37 -0.23 -8.86 9.11
CA TYR A 37 0.85 -8.00 9.57
C TYR A 37 1.18 -6.93 8.54
N PHE A 38 1.59 -5.75 8.98
CA PHE A 38 2.25 -4.76 8.17
C PHE A 38 3.62 -5.26 7.71
N SER A 39 4.23 -4.59 6.75
CA SER A 39 5.55 -4.97 6.21
C SER A 39 6.69 -4.88 7.21
N ASP A 40 6.55 -4.08 8.25
CA ASP A 40 7.50 -3.94 9.37
C ASP A 40 7.31 -4.99 10.49
N GLY A 41 6.27 -5.83 10.36
CA GLY A 41 5.96 -6.90 11.31
C GLY A 41 4.94 -6.55 12.37
N ASP A 42 4.45 -5.32 12.42
CA ASP A 42 3.37 -4.96 13.34
C ASP A 42 2.05 -5.61 12.92
N PRO A 43 1.25 -6.15 13.88
CA PRO A 43 -0.02 -6.78 13.55
C PRO A 43 -1.09 -5.75 13.20
N TYR A 44 -1.94 -6.06 12.21
CA TYR A 44 -3.20 -5.35 12.06
C TYR A 44 -4.09 -5.62 13.25
N GLN A 45 -4.57 -4.58 13.92
CA GLN A 45 -5.43 -4.70 15.09
C GLN A 45 -6.89 -4.68 14.68
N PHE A 46 -7.63 -5.72 15.05
CA PHE A 46 -9.07 -5.81 14.79
C PHE A 46 -9.81 -5.85 16.12
N TYR A 47 -10.89 -5.10 16.16
CA TYR A 47 -11.72 -4.98 17.35
C TYR A 47 -13.18 -5.28 17.01
N ILE A 48 -13.89 -5.87 17.98
CA ILE A 48 -15.33 -6.04 17.90
C ILE A 48 -15.98 -5.19 18.99
N LYS A 49 -16.99 -4.44 18.59
CA LYS A 49 -17.87 -3.68 19.48
C LYS A 49 -19.32 -4.04 19.16
N GLU A 50 -20.12 -4.31 20.19
CA GLU A 50 -21.55 -4.48 20.04
C GLU A 50 -22.21 -3.13 19.84
N MET A 51 -23.03 -3.02 18.79
CA MET A 51 -23.84 -1.86 18.44
C MET A 51 -25.30 -2.11 18.81
N ALA A 52 -26.13 -1.07 18.72
CA ALA A 52 -27.56 -1.22 18.96
C ALA A 52 -28.18 -2.28 18.02
N GLY A 53 -29.13 -3.05 18.54
CA GLY A 53 -29.80 -4.10 17.77
C GLY A 53 -29.03 -5.41 17.61
N GLY A 54 -27.94 -5.63 18.36
CA GLY A 54 -27.14 -6.85 18.33
C GLY A 54 -26.20 -6.95 17.11
N ILE A 55 -26.01 -5.85 16.39
CA ILE A 55 -25.04 -5.76 15.30
C ILE A 55 -23.64 -5.69 15.91
N LEU A 56 -22.69 -6.38 15.28
CA LEU A 56 -21.28 -6.31 15.65
C LEU A 56 -20.55 -5.37 14.67
N ARG A 57 -19.88 -4.37 15.20
CA ARG A 57 -18.92 -3.58 14.42
C ARG A 57 -17.55 -4.20 14.55
N LEU A 58 -17.04 -4.71 13.44
CA LEU A 58 -15.65 -5.14 13.27
C LEU A 58 -14.85 -3.95 12.73
N SER A 59 -13.82 -3.50 13.44
CA SER A 59 -13.11 -2.25 13.14
C SER A 59 -11.62 -2.37 13.42
N ASP A 60 -10.79 -1.58 12.73
CA ASP A 60 -9.38 -1.37 13.08
C ASP A 60 -9.17 -0.20 14.07
N MET A 61 -10.25 0.51 14.43
CA MET A 61 -10.23 1.69 15.30
C MET A 61 -9.22 2.77 14.87
N GLY A 62 -9.01 2.92 13.55
CA GLY A 62 -8.10 3.90 12.98
C GLY A 62 -6.62 3.52 13.01
N HIS A 63 -6.28 2.31 13.48
CA HIS A 63 -4.90 1.87 13.64
C HIS A 63 -4.14 1.88 12.31
N THR A 64 -4.80 1.47 11.22
CA THR A 64 -4.16 1.42 9.90
C THR A 64 -3.78 2.81 9.41
N MET A 65 -4.71 3.79 9.47
CA MET A 65 -4.40 5.15 9.04
C MET A 65 -3.38 5.83 9.95
N MET A 66 -3.41 5.55 11.24
CA MET A 66 -2.39 6.01 12.19
C MET A 66 -1.01 5.46 11.80
N HIS A 67 -0.91 4.15 11.55
CA HIS A 67 0.35 3.49 11.15
C HIS A 67 0.90 4.09 9.84
N LEU A 68 0.04 4.26 8.84
CA LEU A 68 0.41 4.87 7.55
C LEU A 68 0.88 6.33 7.70
N SER A 69 0.37 7.06 8.69
CA SER A 69 0.73 8.47 8.92
C SER A 69 2.17 8.68 9.38
N TYR A 70 2.84 7.65 9.86
CA TYR A 70 4.24 7.76 10.29
C TYR A 70 5.20 8.04 9.13
N GLU A 71 4.88 7.53 7.94
CA GLU A 71 5.75 7.65 6.76
C GLU A 71 5.08 8.36 5.58
N ASN A 72 3.78 8.63 5.64
CA ASN A 72 3.00 9.17 4.54
C ASN A 72 2.19 10.39 4.95
N ASP A 73 2.07 11.33 4.02
CA ASP A 73 1.10 12.42 4.10
C ASP A 73 -0.31 11.86 3.80
N ILE A 74 -1.11 11.72 4.85
CA ILE A 74 -2.44 11.09 4.79
C ILE A 74 -3.42 11.90 3.94
N ASP A 75 -3.29 13.22 3.88
CA ASP A 75 -4.16 14.05 3.06
C ASP A 75 -3.90 13.75 1.58
N LYS A 76 -2.64 13.70 1.17
CA LYS A 76 -2.25 13.31 -0.20
C LYS A 76 -2.55 11.85 -0.52
N PHE A 77 -2.69 11.00 0.50
CA PHE A 77 -3.05 9.59 0.31
C PHE A 77 -4.45 9.43 -0.29
N ARG A 78 -5.35 10.39 -0.06
CA ARG A 78 -6.74 10.38 -0.54
C ARG A 78 -6.94 11.11 -1.86
N GLU A 79 -5.87 11.62 -2.48
CA GLU A 79 -5.95 12.40 -3.72
C GLU A 79 -5.48 11.62 -4.96
N GLY A 80 -5.88 12.10 -6.14
CA GLY A 80 -5.46 11.60 -7.43
C GLY A 80 -5.75 10.11 -7.64
N THR A 81 -4.86 9.43 -8.36
CA THR A 81 -5.00 7.99 -8.69
C THR A 81 -5.05 7.13 -7.43
N ARG A 82 -4.29 7.48 -6.39
CA ARG A 82 -4.30 6.76 -5.11
C ARG A 82 -5.65 6.88 -4.42
N GLY A 83 -6.22 8.07 -4.34
CA GLY A 83 -7.56 8.28 -3.80
C GLY A 83 -8.63 7.51 -4.57
N THR A 84 -8.52 7.41 -5.89
CA THR A 84 -9.40 6.58 -6.71
C THR A 84 -9.30 5.11 -6.34
N LEU A 85 -8.08 4.56 -6.25
CA LEU A 85 -7.85 3.17 -5.85
C LEU A 85 -8.28 2.89 -4.41
N PHE A 86 -8.03 3.83 -3.50
CA PHE A 86 -8.49 3.76 -2.11
C PHE A 86 -10.01 3.61 -2.02
N ASN A 87 -10.76 4.42 -2.76
CA ASN A 87 -12.22 4.33 -2.80
C ASN A 87 -12.71 3.05 -3.50
N GLN A 88 -12.01 2.60 -4.55
CA GLN A 88 -12.32 1.33 -5.21
C GLN A 88 -12.13 0.15 -4.26
N ILE A 89 -11.03 0.10 -3.50
CA ILE A 89 -10.79 -0.96 -2.50
C ILE A 89 -11.92 -1.00 -1.48
N LYS A 90 -12.35 0.14 -0.94
CA LYS A 90 -13.48 0.19 0.01
C LYS A 90 -14.76 -0.39 -0.61
N ALA A 91 -15.08 0.00 -1.83
CA ALA A 91 -16.27 -0.48 -2.53
C ALA A 91 -16.21 -2.00 -2.82
N GLU A 92 -15.08 -2.51 -3.30
CA GLU A 92 -14.91 -3.94 -3.61
C GLU A 92 -14.95 -4.84 -2.37
N THR A 93 -14.45 -4.34 -1.25
CA THR A 93 -14.36 -5.10 0.01
C THR A 93 -15.55 -4.86 0.94
N PHE A 94 -16.43 -3.94 0.57
CA PHE A 94 -17.61 -3.55 1.36
C PHE A 94 -17.25 -3.05 2.76
N ILE A 95 -16.12 -2.35 2.89
CA ILE A 95 -15.74 -1.68 4.12
C ILE A 95 -16.17 -0.22 4.10
N GLU A 96 -16.51 0.27 5.27
CA GLU A 96 -16.76 1.70 5.50
C GLU A 96 -15.55 2.34 6.16
N GLU A 97 -15.50 3.67 6.07
CA GLU A 97 -14.45 4.46 6.70
C GLU A 97 -15.04 5.74 7.27
N ASP A 98 -14.75 6.00 8.52
CA ASP A 98 -15.12 7.22 9.22
C ASP A 98 -13.91 7.76 10.03
N ASN A 99 -13.45 8.95 9.68
CA ASN A 99 -12.32 9.63 10.35
C ASN A 99 -11.04 8.79 10.47
N GLY A 100 -10.78 7.93 9.48
CA GLY A 100 -9.63 7.03 9.45
C GLY A 100 -9.85 5.68 10.11
N GLU A 101 -11.00 5.44 10.72
CA GLU A 101 -11.42 4.13 11.21
C GLU A 101 -12.05 3.32 10.07
N PHE A 102 -11.51 2.16 9.76
CA PHE A 102 -12.09 1.20 8.82
C PHE A 102 -12.93 0.18 9.55
N PHE A 103 -14.16 -0.03 9.08
CA PHE A 103 -15.07 -0.96 9.75
C PHE A 103 -16.05 -1.67 8.82
N ILE A 104 -16.62 -2.75 9.34
CA ILE A 104 -17.74 -3.50 8.73
C ILE A 104 -18.74 -3.81 9.83
N ASP A 105 -20.00 -3.43 9.64
CA ASP A 105 -21.09 -3.86 10.51
C ASP A 105 -21.54 -5.26 10.06
N THR A 106 -21.61 -6.21 10.99
CA THR A 106 -21.76 -7.64 10.70
C THR A 106 -22.61 -8.35 11.74
N SER A 107 -22.99 -9.58 11.44
CA SER A 107 -23.56 -10.54 12.42
C SER A 107 -22.52 -11.57 12.84
N VAL A 108 -22.80 -12.32 13.90
CA VAL A 108 -21.93 -13.40 14.40
C VAL A 108 -21.64 -14.43 13.31
N GLU A 109 -22.66 -14.80 12.50
CA GLU A 109 -22.54 -15.81 11.45
C GLU A 109 -21.59 -15.39 10.32
N LYS A 110 -21.52 -14.09 10.05
CA LYS A 110 -20.67 -13.50 8.99
C LYS A 110 -19.33 -12.99 9.49
N LEU A 111 -19.08 -13.06 10.80
CA LEU A 111 -17.89 -12.47 11.42
C LEU A 111 -16.59 -13.00 10.79
N GLY A 112 -16.47 -14.32 10.66
CA GLY A 112 -15.27 -14.93 10.07
C GLY A 112 -15.00 -14.44 8.65
N LEU A 113 -16.03 -14.37 7.79
CA LEU A 113 -15.90 -13.83 6.42
C LEU A 113 -15.45 -12.37 6.45
N ASN A 114 -16.00 -11.56 7.34
CA ASN A 114 -15.72 -10.14 7.39
C ASN A 114 -14.37 -9.82 8.03
N ILE A 115 -13.82 -10.68 8.88
CA ILE A 115 -12.42 -10.60 9.32
C ILE A 115 -11.47 -10.70 8.12
N PHE A 116 -11.70 -11.67 7.21
CA PHE A 116 -10.88 -11.78 6.00
C PHE A 116 -11.06 -10.60 5.04
N ARG A 117 -12.29 -10.10 4.88
CA ARG A 117 -12.57 -8.93 4.04
C ARG A 117 -11.86 -7.67 4.56
N LEU A 118 -11.98 -7.40 5.86
CA LEU A 118 -11.30 -6.28 6.47
C LEU A 118 -9.78 -6.43 6.33
N GLY A 119 -9.21 -7.61 6.64
CA GLY A 119 -7.80 -7.87 6.47
C GLY A 119 -7.29 -7.64 5.04
N GLN A 120 -8.02 -8.16 4.05
CA GLN A 120 -7.68 -7.91 2.63
C GLN A 120 -7.74 -6.43 2.26
N ALA A 121 -8.75 -5.71 2.76
CA ALA A 121 -8.89 -4.29 2.51
C ALA A 121 -7.72 -3.50 3.09
N LEU A 122 -7.37 -3.74 4.36
CA LEU A 122 -6.30 -3.03 5.05
C LEU A 122 -4.93 -3.30 4.40
N ILE A 123 -4.66 -4.55 3.98
CA ILE A 123 -3.44 -4.89 3.23
C ILE A 123 -3.40 -4.12 1.91
N LYS A 124 -4.47 -4.16 1.09
CA LYS A 124 -4.55 -3.43 -0.18
C LYS A 124 -4.37 -1.91 0.01
N ILE A 125 -4.95 -1.35 1.07
CA ILE A 125 -4.79 0.08 1.40
C ILE A 125 -3.33 0.38 1.77
N ASN A 126 -2.69 -0.46 2.57
CA ASN A 126 -1.28 -0.32 2.90
C ASN A 126 -0.39 -0.41 1.63
N ASP A 127 -0.71 -1.31 0.71
CA ASP A 127 0.03 -1.50 -0.54
C ASP A 127 -0.03 -0.27 -1.47
N LEU A 128 -1.00 0.63 -1.28
CA LEU A 128 -1.03 1.92 -1.99
C LEU A 128 0.19 2.80 -1.67
N THR A 129 0.90 2.54 -0.58
CA THR A 129 2.17 3.22 -0.26
C THR A 129 3.25 2.94 -1.29
N PHE A 130 3.27 1.72 -1.88
CA PHE A 130 4.25 1.34 -2.91
C PHE A 130 4.09 2.15 -4.20
N LEU A 131 2.88 2.65 -4.50
CA LEU A 131 2.66 3.51 -5.65
C LEU A 131 3.44 4.84 -5.55
N ASN A 132 3.82 5.25 -4.36
CA ASN A 132 4.65 6.44 -4.18
C ASN A 132 6.09 6.22 -4.63
N ARG A 133 6.71 5.10 -4.29
CA ARG A 133 8.12 4.83 -4.63
C ARG A 133 8.29 4.69 -6.14
N ALA A 134 7.52 3.82 -6.77
CA ALA A 134 7.60 3.62 -8.22
C ALA A 134 7.27 4.90 -9.02
N ARG A 135 6.34 5.73 -8.51
CA ARG A 135 5.94 6.96 -9.18
C ARG A 135 6.93 8.11 -8.93
N THR A 136 7.55 8.17 -7.76
CA THR A 136 8.55 9.22 -7.49
C THR A 136 9.76 9.05 -8.38
N GLU A 137 10.20 7.83 -8.64
CA GLU A 137 11.28 7.56 -9.59
C GLU A 137 10.85 7.87 -11.03
N SER A 138 9.71 7.35 -11.50
CA SER A 138 9.25 7.58 -12.88
C SER A 138 8.81 9.02 -13.14
N THR A 139 8.09 9.66 -12.21
CA THR A 139 7.66 11.06 -12.37
C THR A 139 8.80 12.05 -12.23
N PHE A 140 9.84 11.75 -11.44
CA PHE A 140 11.01 12.61 -11.37
C PHE A 140 11.68 12.74 -12.75
N TYR A 141 11.86 11.62 -13.46
CA TYR A 141 12.41 11.63 -14.82
C TYR A 141 11.49 12.34 -15.82
N GLU A 142 10.17 12.13 -15.72
CA GLU A 142 9.18 12.78 -16.56
C GLU A 142 9.08 14.29 -16.29
N ASP A 143 9.00 14.69 -15.02
CA ASP A 143 8.94 16.09 -14.58
C ASP A 143 10.24 16.84 -14.94
N LEU A 144 11.40 16.19 -14.79
CA LEU A 144 12.68 16.76 -15.16
C LEU A 144 12.74 16.97 -16.66
N LYS A 145 12.34 15.97 -17.45
CA LYS A 145 12.27 16.08 -18.91
C LYS A 145 11.35 17.22 -19.31
N GLU A 146 10.14 17.30 -18.75
CA GLU A 146 9.19 18.36 -19.06
C GLU A 146 9.73 19.75 -18.73
N ARG A 147 10.43 19.89 -17.59
CA ARG A 147 11.08 21.18 -17.24
C ARG A 147 12.22 21.53 -18.15
N ILE A 148 13.06 20.58 -18.51
CA ILE A 148 14.20 20.79 -19.41
C ILE A 148 13.68 21.18 -20.80
N THR A 149 12.68 20.48 -21.33
CA THR A 149 12.11 20.77 -22.67
C THR A 149 11.33 22.09 -22.74
N LYS A 150 10.81 22.61 -21.62
CA LYS A 150 10.23 23.96 -21.55
C LYS A 150 11.27 25.07 -21.67
N ILE A 151 12.52 24.79 -21.30
CA ILE A 151 13.60 25.80 -21.28
C ILE A 151 14.52 25.65 -22.48
N ILE A 152 14.71 24.42 -22.96
CA ILE A 152 15.69 24.06 -23.99
C ILE A 152 14.98 23.24 -25.08
N SER A 153 15.20 23.58 -26.35
CA SER A 153 14.63 22.80 -27.46
C SER A 153 15.12 21.34 -27.43
N GLU A 154 14.25 20.38 -27.74
CA GLU A 154 14.55 18.94 -27.72
C GLU A 154 15.76 18.56 -28.60
N GLU A 155 16.01 19.30 -29.66
CA GLU A 155 17.16 19.10 -30.56
C GLU A 155 18.53 19.23 -29.86
N LYS A 156 18.56 19.92 -28.73
CA LYS A 156 19.80 20.14 -27.93
C LYS A 156 19.97 19.14 -26.79
N ILE A 157 19.07 18.18 -26.66
CA ILE A 157 19.05 17.22 -25.59
C ILE A 157 19.37 15.83 -26.15
N THR A 158 20.45 15.23 -25.68
CA THR A 158 20.81 13.85 -26.01
C THR A 158 20.59 13.00 -24.76
N LYS A 159 19.78 11.96 -24.86
CA LYS A 159 19.56 10.96 -23.79
C LYS A 159 20.55 9.83 -23.91
N ASP A 160 20.77 9.15 -22.78
CA ASP A 160 21.62 7.97 -22.69
C ASP A 160 22.97 8.19 -23.38
N TYR A 161 23.58 9.35 -23.08
CA TYR A 161 24.83 9.77 -23.73
C TYR A 161 26.03 9.05 -23.09
N PHE A 162 26.92 8.56 -23.93
CA PHE A 162 28.19 7.97 -23.52
C PHE A 162 29.35 8.89 -23.92
N TYR A 163 30.19 9.24 -22.95
CA TYR A 163 31.34 10.09 -23.22
C TYR A 163 32.47 9.28 -23.90
N GLU A 164 32.61 9.40 -25.22
CA GLU A 164 33.47 8.56 -26.08
C GLU A 164 34.93 8.51 -25.65
N GLN A 165 35.44 9.55 -24.99
CA GLN A 165 36.83 9.60 -24.53
C GLN A 165 37.05 8.89 -23.19
N MET A 166 36.00 8.42 -22.53
CA MET A 166 36.09 7.73 -21.27
C MET A 166 36.29 6.23 -21.48
N LYS A 167 37.31 5.68 -20.83
CA LYS A 167 37.55 4.22 -20.81
C LYS A 167 36.40 3.57 -20.05
N ASN A 168 35.73 2.58 -20.66
CA ASN A 168 34.52 1.93 -20.14
C ASN A 168 33.30 2.88 -20.04
N ALA A 169 33.11 3.78 -21.00
CA ALA A 169 31.97 4.71 -21.02
C ALA A 169 30.61 4.02 -20.87
N GLN A 170 30.47 2.76 -21.36
CA GLN A 170 29.25 1.97 -21.27
C GLN A 170 28.83 1.62 -19.81
N ASP A 171 29.79 1.61 -18.89
CA ASP A 171 29.52 1.35 -17.47
C ASP A 171 29.01 2.60 -16.73
N TYR A 172 29.08 3.78 -17.38
CA TYR A 172 28.74 5.07 -16.80
C TYR A 172 27.87 5.91 -17.76
N PRO A 173 26.64 5.49 -18.02
CA PRO A 173 25.74 6.25 -18.88
C PRO A 173 25.41 7.61 -18.25
N ILE A 174 25.33 8.64 -19.08
CA ILE A 174 24.89 9.98 -18.70
C ILE A 174 23.43 10.11 -19.15
N ASP A 175 22.51 10.32 -18.22
CA ASP A 175 21.07 10.32 -18.51
C ASP A 175 20.69 11.41 -19.52
N TYR A 176 21.24 12.62 -19.35
CA TYR A 176 21.02 13.73 -20.28
C TYR A 176 22.30 14.51 -20.52
N ARG A 177 22.64 14.71 -21.81
CA ARG A 177 23.59 15.71 -22.27
C ARG A 177 22.81 16.84 -22.93
N ILE A 178 23.06 18.08 -22.50
CA ILE A 178 22.41 19.27 -23.04
C ILE A 178 23.49 20.16 -23.67
N GLU A 179 23.27 20.54 -24.92
CA GLU A 179 24.17 21.46 -25.61
C GLU A 179 23.97 22.89 -25.08
N GLY A 180 24.97 23.37 -24.33
CA GLY A 180 25.05 24.73 -23.84
C GLY A 180 25.65 25.67 -24.89
N LYS A 181 25.60 26.99 -24.61
CA LYS A 181 26.19 28.01 -25.49
C LYS A 181 27.72 27.93 -25.55
N TYR A 182 28.37 27.49 -24.48
CA TYR A 182 29.83 27.42 -24.34
C TYR A 182 30.30 25.99 -24.09
N GLU A 183 29.66 25.32 -23.14
CA GLU A 183 29.99 23.93 -22.71
C GLU A 183 28.72 23.09 -22.59
N PRO A 184 28.80 21.77 -22.84
CA PRO A 184 27.66 20.88 -22.59
C PRO A 184 27.46 20.68 -21.10
N LEU A 185 26.20 20.54 -20.70
CA LEU A 185 25.80 20.17 -19.34
C LEU A 185 25.47 18.67 -19.30
N PHE A 186 25.92 18.01 -18.26
CA PHE A 186 25.67 16.57 -18.04
C PHE A 186 24.85 16.39 -16.77
N PHE A 187 23.79 15.57 -16.86
CA PHE A 187 22.95 15.21 -15.75
C PHE A 187 23.07 13.71 -15.49
N PHE A 188 23.32 13.37 -14.23
CA PHE A 188 23.34 12.01 -13.71
C PHE A 188 22.19 11.91 -12.71
N LEU A 189 21.27 10.99 -12.94
CA LEU A 189 20.10 10.75 -12.12
C LEU A 189 20.29 9.37 -11.46
N ASN A 190 20.88 9.36 -10.27
CA ASN A 190 21.05 8.13 -9.47
C ASN A 190 19.84 7.86 -8.59
#